data_0914aa3dc5c775377e18f12bc61b3208
#
_entry.id   0914aa3dc5c775377e18f12bc61b3208
#
_cell.length_a   1.000
_cell.length_b   1.000
_cell.length_c   1.000
_cell.angle_alpha   90.00
_cell.angle_beta   90.00
_cell.angle_gamma   90.00
#
_symmetry.space_group_name_H-M   'P 1'
#
loop_
_entity.id
_entity.type
_entity.pdbx_description
1 polymer ?
#
loop_
_entity_poly.entity_id
_entity_poly.type
_entity_poly.pdbx_seq_one_letter_code
_entity_poly.pdbx_strand_id
1 'polypeptide(L)'
;MWWMSRLTIMMTSLFLSFTLAAQAYAADIQMGAGGNLVFEPNEVTINSGETVTFTNGDLPPHNIIFAGHEELSHPDLAFMSGEQFPVTFTEPGDYEFQCDPHAGAGMKGVIHVQ
;
A
#
# COMPACT_ATOMS: atom_id res chain seq x y z
N MET A 1 -34.14 -58.60 -26.89
CA MET A 1 -34.24 -57.49 -25.90
C MET A 1 -32.89 -56.86 -25.71
N TRP A 2 -32.75 -55.66 -26.24
CA TRP A 2 -31.50 -54.94 -26.17
C TRP A 2 -31.59 -53.90 -25.03
N TRP A 3 -30.85 -54.13 -23.97
CA TRP A 3 -30.71 -53.17 -22.89
C TRP A 3 -29.56 -52.24 -23.23
N MET A 4 -29.86 -51.09 -23.80
CA MET A 4 -28.86 -50.04 -23.96
C MET A 4 -28.78 -49.27 -22.64
N SER A 5 -27.79 -49.63 -21.84
CA SER A 5 -27.38 -48.83 -20.70
C SER A 5 -26.80 -47.54 -21.21
N ARG A 6 -27.56 -46.44 -21.17
CA ARG A 6 -27.03 -45.09 -21.39
C ARG A 6 -26.28 -44.66 -20.15
N LEU A 7 -24.97 -44.83 -20.22
CA LEU A 7 -24.08 -44.28 -19.22
C LEU A 7 -24.05 -42.77 -19.46
N THR A 8 -24.83 -42.02 -18.69
CA THR A 8 -24.78 -40.57 -18.70
C THR A 8 -23.56 -40.17 -17.88
N ILE A 9 -22.46 -39.86 -18.58
CA ILE A 9 -21.28 -39.26 -17.96
C ILE A 9 -21.64 -37.84 -17.62
N MET A 10 -21.97 -37.57 -16.35
CA MET A 10 -22.04 -36.21 -15.84
C MET A 10 -20.62 -35.68 -15.72
N MET A 11 -20.18 -34.91 -16.71
CA MET A 11 -19.00 -34.10 -16.58
C MET A 11 -19.34 -32.94 -15.65
N THR A 12 -18.99 -33.07 -14.39
CA THR A 12 -18.95 -31.92 -13.48
C THR A 12 -17.73 -31.12 -13.82
N SER A 13 -17.91 -30.05 -14.61
CA SER A 13 -16.85 -29.07 -14.84
C SER A 13 -16.66 -28.26 -13.55
N LEU A 14 -15.52 -28.52 -12.89
CA LEU A 14 -15.08 -27.75 -11.75
C LEU A 14 -14.55 -26.42 -12.27
N PHE A 15 -15.36 -25.37 -12.18
CA PHE A 15 -14.89 -24.00 -12.44
C PHE A 15 -14.02 -23.56 -11.27
N LEU A 16 -12.71 -23.63 -11.47
CA LEU A 16 -11.75 -23.04 -10.55
C LEU A 16 -11.77 -21.51 -10.78
N SER A 17 -12.54 -20.80 -9.97
CA SER A 17 -12.56 -19.35 -10.00
C SER A 17 -11.27 -18.83 -9.37
N PHE A 18 -10.31 -18.38 -10.19
CA PHE A 18 -9.18 -17.62 -9.73
C PHE A 18 -9.65 -16.20 -9.45
N THR A 19 -9.89 -15.88 -8.18
CA THR A 19 -10.00 -14.48 -7.77
C THR A 19 -8.58 -13.92 -7.67
N LEU A 20 -8.20 -13.12 -8.67
CA LEU A 20 -7.00 -12.30 -8.57
C LEU A 20 -7.30 -11.22 -7.52
N ALA A 21 -6.74 -11.37 -6.33
CA ALA A 21 -6.75 -10.29 -5.35
C ALA A 21 -5.80 -9.20 -5.83
N ALA A 22 -6.31 -8.27 -6.66
CA ALA A 22 -5.60 -7.05 -6.95
C ALA A 22 -5.49 -6.26 -5.65
N GLN A 23 -4.27 -5.83 -5.26
CA GLN A 23 -4.08 -4.89 -4.18
C GLN A 23 -4.85 -3.61 -4.54
N ALA A 24 -5.86 -3.24 -3.72
CA ALA A 24 -6.61 -2.03 -3.94
C ALA A 24 -5.71 -0.83 -3.64
N TYR A 25 -5.52 0.02 -4.63
CA TYR A 25 -4.86 1.30 -4.50
C TYR A 25 -5.77 2.25 -3.72
N ALA A 26 -5.27 2.86 -2.64
CA ALA A 26 -6.08 3.71 -1.78
C ALA A 26 -5.68 5.19 -1.84
N ALA A 27 -4.37 5.50 -1.86
CA ALA A 27 -3.90 6.88 -1.81
C ALA A 27 -2.47 7.01 -2.30
N ASP A 28 -2.14 8.20 -2.82
CA ASP A 28 -0.78 8.67 -3.04
C ASP A 28 -0.42 9.72 -2.00
N ILE A 29 0.78 9.61 -1.46
CA ILE A 29 1.36 10.63 -0.58
C ILE A 29 2.64 11.15 -1.24
N GLN A 30 2.69 12.44 -1.51
CA GLN A 30 3.89 13.11 -2.02
C GLN A 30 4.84 13.45 -0.88
N MET A 31 6.11 13.19 -1.07
CA MET A 31 7.17 13.58 -0.15
C MET A 31 7.86 14.84 -0.68
N GLY A 32 7.80 15.91 0.10
CA GLY A 32 8.39 17.21 -0.31
C GLY A 32 7.51 17.98 -1.30
N ALA A 33 6.20 17.89 -1.17
CA ALA A 33 5.26 18.53 -2.09
C ALA A 33 5.39 20.05 -2.12
N GLY A 34 5.41 20.62 -3.34
CA GLY A 34 5.40 22.06 -3.56
C GLY A 34 6.62 22.79 -3.00
N GLY A 35 7.77 22.11 -2.89
CA GLY A 35 8.98 22.68 -2.33
C GLY A 35 8.97 22.85 -0.81
N ASN A 36 8.10 22.12 -0.10
CA ASN A 36 7.99 22.13 1.35
C ASN A 36 8.41 20.77 1.94
N LEU A 37 8.96 20.77 3.14
CA LEU A 37 9.34 19.56 3.87
C LEU A 37 8.11 18.95 4.55
N VAL A 38 7.19 18.43 3.76
CA VAL A 38 5.92 17.86 4.18
C VAL A 38 5.59 16.60 3.41
N PHE A 39 4.75 15.75 4.00
CA PHE A 39 3.97 14.75 3.29
C PHE A 39 2.63 15.36 2.89
N GLU A 40 2.22 15.20 1.63
CA GLU A 40 0.95 15.71 1.14
C GLU A 40 0.16 14.62 0.41
N PRO A 41 -1.03 14.24 0.89
CA PRO A 41 -1.60 14.61 2.19
C PRO A 41 -0.81 14.00 3.35
N ASN A 42 -0.88 14.60 4.54
CA ASN A 42 -0.21 14.07 5.72
C ASN A 42 -1.11 13.19 6.60
N GLU A 43 -2.36 13.07 6.24
CA GLU A 43 -3.35 12.22 6.94
C GLU A 43 -4.26 11.58 5.91
N VAL A 44 -4.38 10.26 5.96
CA VAL A 44 -5.27 9.48 5.10
C VAL A 44 -5.96 8.39 5.90
N THR A 45 -7.18 8.05 5.48
CA THR A 45 -7.95 6.93 6.00
C THR A 45 -8.14 5.91 4.90
N ILE A 46 -7.78 4.66 5.17
CA ILE A 46 -7.88 3.56 4.24
C ILE A 46 -8.56 2.35 4.89
N ASN A 47 -8.94 1.38 4.08
CA ASN A 47 -9.42 0.09 4.56
C ASN A 47 -8.26 -0.91 4.66
N SER A 48 -8.40 -1.88 5.58
CA SER A 48 -7.47 -3.00 5.71
C SER A 48 -7.29 -3.72 4.36
N GLY A 49 -6.06 -4.03 4.01
CA GLY A 49 -5.67 -4.64 2.75
C GLY A 49 -5.35 -3.66 1.62
N GLU A 50 -5.57 -2.37 1.82
CA GLU A 50 -5.28 -1.35 0.80
C GLU A 50 -3.82 -0.88 0.85
N THR A 51 -3.37 -0.32 -0.27
CA THR A 51 -1.99 0.13 -0.47
C THR A 51 -1.92 1.65 -0.59
N VAL A 52 -1.02 2.25 0.18
CA VAL A 52 -0.63 3.66 0.06
C VAL A 52 0.71 3.71 -0.68
N THR A 53 0.81 4.57 -1.68
CA THR A 53 2.05 4.77 -2.44
C THR A 53 2.66 6.12 -2.06
N PHE A 54 3.89 6.07 -1.56
CA PHE A 54 4.69 7.27 -1.30
C PHE A 54 5.52 7.58 -2.53
N THR A 55 5.45 8.81 -3.01
CA THR A 55 6.20 9.27 -4.18
C THR A 55 7.19 10.35 -3.79
N ASN A 56 8.47 10.12 -4.08
CA ASN A 56 9.52 11.09 -3.82
C ASN A 56 9.38 12.29 -4.76
N GLY A 57 9.40 13.48 -4.18
CA GLY A 57 9.23 14.74 -4.90
C GLY A 57 10.40 15.71 -4.64
N ASP A 58 10.06 16.91 -4.20
CA ASP A 58 11.02 17.98 -4.00
C ASP A 58 11.81 17.85 -2.69
N LEU A 59 12.94 18.55 -2.64
CA LEU A 59 13.81 18.68 -1.46
C LEU A 59 14.30 17.35 -0.87
N PRO A 60 14.74 16.37 -1.70
CA PRO A 60 15.31 15.14 -1.18
C PRO A 60 16.58 15.40 -0.34
N PRO A 61 17.04 14.43 0.50
CA PRO A 61 16.51 13.06 0.57
C PRO A 61 15.33 12.93 1.53
N HIS A 62 14.47 11.94 1.23
CA HIS A 62 13.36 11.55 2.08
C HIS A 62 13.38 10.06 2.39
N ASN A 63 12.84 9.69 3.54
CA ASN A 63 12.49 8.31 3.86
C ASN A 63 11.13 8.25 4.56
N ILE A 64 10.68 7.03 4.86
CA ILE A 64 9.39 6.79 5.51
C ILE A 64 9.63 5.85 6.68
N ILE A 65 9.46 6.34 7.89
CA ILE A 65 9.65 5.57 9.11
C ILE A 65 8.34 5.50 9.87
N PHE A 66 7.85 4.29 10.03
CA PHE A 66 6.72 3.96 10.90
C PHE A 66 7.27 3.43 12.22
N ALA A 67 7.22 4.22 13.28
CA ALA A 67 7.77 3.85 14.57
C ALA A 67 7.12 2.56 15.10
N GLY A 68 7.94 1.57 15.42
CA GLY A 68 7.47 0.26 15.86
C GLY A 68 7.00 -0.68 14.74
N HIS A 69 7.10 -0.26 13.48
CA HIS A 69 6.68 -1.03 12.31
C HIS A 69 7.76 -1.03 11.24
N GLU A 70 8.86 -1.69 11.52
CA GLU A 70 9.99 -1.77 10.57
C GLU A 70 9.60 -2.40 9.25
N GLU A 71 8.65 -3.35 9.27
CA GLU A 71 8.15 -4.06 8.11
C GLU A 71 7.40 -3.14 7.12
N LEU A 72 6.89 -2.00 7.60
CA LEU A 72 6.18 -1.00 6.79
C LEU A 72 7.07 0.15 6.37
N SER A 73 8.24 0.28 7.00
CA SER A 73 9.14 1.41 6.83
C SER A 73 10.03 1.25 5.60
N HIS A 74 10.43 2.38 5.02
CA HIS A 74 11.47 2.49 4.01
C HIS A 74 12.58 3.40 4.55
N PRO A 75 13.56 2.83 5.31
CA PRO A 75 14.59 3.62 6.00
C PRO A 75 15.66 4.17 5.06
N ASP A 76 15.88 3.53 3.90
CA ASP A 76 16.84 4.01 2.92
C ASP A 76 16.39 5.35 2.35
N LEU A 77 17.35 6.27 2.20
CA LEU A 77 17.06 7.60 1.69
C LEU A 77 16.80 7.57 0.18
N ALA A 78 15.69 8.18 -0.21
CA ALA A 78 15.32 8.37 -1.61
C ALA A 78 15.79 9.73 -2.10
N PHE A 79 16.57 9.77 -3.17
CA PHE A 79 17.15 10.97 -3.74
C PHE A 79 16.53 11.39 -5.07
N MET A 80 15.92 10.45 -5.79
CA MET A 80 15.40 10.70 -7.14
C MET A 80 13.93 11.06 -7.11
N SER A 81 13.57 12.16 -7.72
CA SER A 81 12.17 12.55 -7.91
C SER A 81 11.43 11.49 -8.72
N GLY A 82 10.22 11.15 -8.28
CA GLY A 82 9.39 10.14 -8.93
C GLY A 82 9.58 8.71 -8.43
N GLU A 83 10.57 8.42 -7.59
CA GLU A 83 10.66 7.11 -6.95
C GLU A 83 9.42 6.84 -6.10
N GLN A 84 8.88 5.61 -6.21
CA GLN A 84 7.65 5.22 -5.54
C GLN A 84 7.89 4.06 -4.58
N PHE A 85 7.24 4.14 -3.43
CA PHE A 85 7.32 3.14 -2.36
C PHE A 85 5.91 2.75 -1.94
N PRO A 86 5.38 1.61 -2.43
CA PRO A 86 4.07 1.11 -2.02
C PRO A 86 4.15 0.44 -0.64
N VAL A 87 3.17 0.72 0.21
CA VAL A 87 3.03 0.12 1.53
C VAL A 87 1.61 -0.41 1.68
N THR A 88 1.46 -1.70 1.96
CA THR A 88 0.17 -2.34 2.17
C THR A 88 -0.09 -2.52 3.67
N PHE A 89 -1.28 -2.12 4.11
CA PHE A 89 -1.68 -2.18 5.51
C PHE A 89 -2.74 -3.25 5.69
N THR A 90 -2.44 -4.31 6.44
CA THR A 90 -3.35 -5.44 6.64
C THR A 90 -4.07 -5.38 7.99
N GLU A 91 -3.51 -4.71 8.99
CA GLU A 91 -4.07 -4.62 10.32
C GLU A 91 -4.71 -3.26 10.57
N PRO A 92 -5.95 -3.20 11.08
CA PRO A 92 -6.57 -1.95 11.51
C PRO A 92 -5.74 -1.26 12.61
N GLY A 93 -5.71 0.06 12.58
CA GLY A 93 -5.00 0.88 13.56
C GLY A 93 -4.58 2.22 13.01
N ASP A 94 -3.94 3.01 13.85
CA ASP A 94 -3.36 4.30 13.49
C ASP A 94 -1.85 4.16 13.38
N TYR A 95 -1.31 4.53 12.23
CA TYR A 95 0.12 4.38 11.92
C TYR A 95 0.73 5.75 11.71
N GLU A 96 1.46 6.24 12.71
CA GLU A 96 2.22 7.47 12.59
C GLU A 96 3.51 7.22 11.82
N PHE A 97 3.89 8.15 10.96
CA PHE A 97 5.11 8.08 10.17
C PHE A 97 5.83 9.42 10.10
N GLN A 98 7.10 9.38 9.80
CA GLN A 98 7.92 10.57 9.63
C GLN A 98 9.03 10.34 8.59
N CYS A 99 9.57 11.44 8.08
CA CYS A 99 10.83 11.46 7.37
C CYS A 99 11.93 11.82 8.38
N ASP A 100 12.87 10.90 8.65
CA ASP A 100 13.88 11.10 9.68
C ASP A 100 14.74 12.35 9.44
N PRO A 101 15.27 12.63 8.23
CA PRO A 101 16.05 13.84 7.99
C PRO A 101 15.29 15.13 8.27
N HIS A 102 13.97 15.13 8.14
CA HIS A 102 13.15 16.34 8.21
C HIS A 102 12.08 16.32 9.32
N ALA A 103 12.13 15.34 10.20
CA ALA A 103 11.19 15.24 11.33
C ALA A 103 11.22 16.48 12.21
N GLY A 104 12.40 17.09 12.39
CA GLY A 104 12.57 18.34 13.13
C GLY A 104 11.88 19.55 12.49
N ALA A 105 11.63 19.50 11.18
CA ALA A 105 10.85 20.49 10.45
C ALA A 105 9.34 20.18 10.42
N GLY A 106 8.91 19.08 11.05
CA GLY A 106 7.51 18.67 11.11
C GLY A 106 7.06 17.77 9.96
N MET A 107 7.97 17.14 9.21
CA MET A 107 7.64 16.23 8.13
C MET A 107 7.15 14.88 8.69
N LYS A 108 5.87 14.84 9.04
CA LYS A 108 5.18 13.74 9.72
C LYS A 108 3.76 13.58 9.20
N GLY A 109 3.21 12.39 9.41
CA GLY A 109 1.84 12.11 9.06
C GLY A 109 1.27 10.93 9.82
N VAL A 110 0.03 10.57 9.49
CA VAL A 110 -0.68 9.42 10.06
C VAL A 110 -1.56 8.76 9.01
N ILE A 111 -1.60 7.43 9.05
CA ILE A 111 -2.51 6.62 8.26
C ILE A 111 -3.46 5.90 9.21
N HIS A 112 -4.76 6.13 9.03
CA HIS A 112 -5.82 5.45 9.75
C HIS A 112 -6.30 4.26 8.91
N VAL A 113 -6.15 3.05 9.44
CA VAL A 113 -6.58 1.80 8.78
C VAL A 113 -7.83 1.28 9.50
N GLN A 114 -8.90 1.14 8.77
CA GLN A 114 -10.19 0.65 9.27
C GLN A 114 -10.38 -0.86 9.07
#